data_10c80dea333a41ae9dfc686f2b1de540
#
_entry.id   10c80dea333a41ae9dfc686f2b1de540
#
_cell.length_a   1.000
_cell.length_b   1.000
_cell.length_c   1.000
_cell.angle_alpha   90.00
_cell.angle_beta   90.00
_cell.angle_gamma   90.00
#
_symmetry.space_group_name_H-M   'P 1'
#
loop_
_entity.id
_entity.type
_entity.pdbx_description
1 polymer ?
#
loop_
_entity_poly.entity_id
_entity_poly.type
_entity_poly.pdbx_seq_one_letter_code
_entity_poly.pdbx_strand_id
1 'polypeptide(L)'
;MKRIIIIALFVIGAFKSYAQEPAPKLYTLPSPFERYTHYLATARLMGATPLGSFADNYIDKASFQNYSLSIEWVLRNSPISVGGEIGSTYFEKRIPRALYQNGEEVLSAVQTRTISQYPVEIFGNYHILPRNSSIQPYVQVSGGVSILDYTLFYGNLASQDQKVRPKYGIGVGSKFLFKRDGAFGVDVRVKYDGVSYKHEYIDKGISSLNGSIGLFYRWW
;
A
#
# COMPACT_ATOMS: atom_id res chain seq x y z
N MET A 1 8.44 24.29 -4.43
CA MET A 1 8.90 24.06 -3.05
C MET A 1 8.10 24.85 -2.00
N LYS A 2 7.86 26.16 -2.12
CA LYS A 2 7.09 26.96 -1.11
C LYS A 2 5.66 26.43 -0.84
N ARG A 3 4.94 25.92 -1.84
CA ARG A 3 3.57 25.40 -1.67
C ARG A 3 3.50 24.09 -0.88
N ILE A 4 4.51 23.22 -0.97
CA ILE A 4 4.59 21.95 -0.23
C ILE A 4 4.85 22.21 1.25
N ILE A 5 5.67 23.23 1.58
CA ILE A 5 5.96 23.63 2.96
C ILE A 5 4.69 24.17 3.65
N ILE A 6 3.84 24.92 2.92
CA ILE A 6 2.58 25.47 3.46
C ILE A 6 1.60 24.33 3.77
N ILE A 7 1.49 23.30 2.90
CA ILE A 7 0.62 22.15 3.14
C ILE A 7 1.13 21.34 4.35
N ALA A 8 2.44 21.13 4.46
CA ALA A 8 3.05 20.46 5.61
C ALA A 8 2.81 21.22 6.93
N LEU A 9 2.93 22.55 6.93
CA LEU A 9 2.63 23.40 8.09
C LEU A 9 1.13 23.37 8.46
N PHE A 10 0.22 23.32 7.48
CA PHE A 10 -1.22 23.21 7.73
C PHE A 10 -1.59 21.87 8.36
N VAL A 11 -0.97 20.78 7.92
CA VAL A 11 -1.14 19.44 8.50
C VAL A 11 -0.62 19.40 9.94
N ILE A 12 0.55 19.99 10.22
CA ILE A 12 1.13 20.05 11.58
C ILE A 12 0.26 20.96 12.50
N GLY A 13 -0.30 22.05 11.98
CA GLY A 13 -1.20 22.95 12.71
C GLY A 13 -2.53 22.30 13.10
N ALA A 14 -3.09 21.46 12.25
CA ALA A 14 -4.32 20.71 12.51
C ALA A 14 -4.16 19.71 13.67
N PHE A 15 -2.97 19.12 13.87
CA PHE A 15 -2.72 18.22 14.99
C PHE A 15 -2.68 18.92 16.35
N LYS A 16 -2.32 20.19 16.43
CA LYS A 16 -2.30 20.93 17.71
C LYS A 16 -3.69 21.34 18.21
N SER A 17 -4.69 21.46 17.32
CA SER A 17 -6.05 21.85 17.68
C SER A 17 -6.83 20.77 18.45
N TYR A 18 -6.38 19.52 18.45
CA TYR A 18 -7.03 18.40 19.15
C TYR A 18 -6.39 18.07 20.51
N ALA A 19 -5.41 18.83 20.95
CA ALA A 19 -4.70 18.60 22.20
C ALA A 19 -5.38 19.24 23.43
N GLN A 20 -6.67 19.59 23.37
CA GLN A 20 -7.43 19.88 24.57
C GLN A 20 -7.75 18.57 25.27
N GLU A 21 -7.05 18.29 26.37
CA GLU A 21 -7.41 17.19 27.25
C GLU A 21 -8.87 17.34 27.68
N PRO A 22 -9.73 16.34 27.39
CA PRO A 22 -11.07 16.34 27.97
C PRO A 22 -10.94 16.31 29.49
N ALA A 23 -11.69 17.16 30.18
CA ALA A 23 -11.73 17.20 31.63
C ALA A 23 -11.75 15.79 32.25
N PRO A 24 -10.99 15.52 33.33
CA PRO A 24 -10.89 14.20 33.92
C PRO A 24 -12.28 13.68 34.28
N LYS A 25 -12.74 12.69 33.53
CA LYS A 25 -14.01 12.01 33.84
C LYS A 25 -13.75 11.11 35.03
N LEU A 26 -14.26 11.47 36.21
CA LEU A 26 -14.32 10.61 37.39
C LEU A 26 -15.00 9.29 36.94
N TYR A 27 -14.26 8.18 36.98
CA TYR A 27 -14.75 6.81 36.75
C TYR A 27 -15.20 6.43 35.31
N THR A 28 -14.39 6.68 34.30
CA THR A 28 -14.55 5.94 33.04
C THR A 28 -13.66 4.70 33.02
N LEU A 29 -14.25 3.53 33.05
CA LEU A 29 -13.51 2.29 32.78
C LEU A 29 -12.90 2.38 31.38
N PRO A 30 -11.60 2.03 31.23
CA PRO A 30 -10.98 1.99 29.89
C PRO A 30 -11.77 1.07 28.96
N SER A 31 -11.82 1.42 27.67
CA SER A 31 -12.57 0.62 26.72
C SER A 31 -12.01 -0.81 26.59
N PRO A 32 -12.80 -1.79 26.14
CA PRO A 32 -12.31 -3.15 25.90
C PRO A 32 -11.08 -3.16 24.97
N PHE A 33 -11.03 -2.27 23.97
CA PHE A 33 -9.91 -2.16 23.04
C PHE A 33 -8.63 -1.58 23.67
N GLU A 34 -8.73 -0.90 24.82
CA GLU A 34 -7.58 -0.47 25.60
C GLU A 34 -7.09 -1.58 26.54
N ARG A 35 -8.03 -2.36 27.09
CA ARG A 35 -7.75 -3.40 28.09
C ARG A 35 -7.22 -4.69 27.50
N TYR A 36 -7.69 -5.05 26.31
CA TYR A 36 -7.39 -6.34 25.70
C TYR A 36 -6.59 -6.19 24.42
N THR A 37 -5.85 -7.23 24.08
CA THR A 37 -5.34 -7.44 22.74
C THR A 37 -6.52 -7.58 21.78
N HIS A 38 -6.45 -6.96 20.64
CA HIS A 38 -7.53 -7.00 19.67
C HIS A 38 -7.02 -7.15 18.24
N TYR A 39 -7.91 -7.51 17.36
CA TYR A 39 -7.65 -7.75 15.95
C TYR A 39 -8.32 -6.68 15.10
N LEU A 40 -7.74 -6.39 13.94
CA LEU A 40 -8.34 -5.58 12.90
C LEU A 40 -8.32 -6.34 11.58
N ALA A 41 -9.45 -6.36 10.88
CA ALA A 41 -9.50 -6.73 9.47
C ALA A 41 -9.69 -5.45 8.65
N THR A 42 -8.88 -5.26 7.61
CA THR A 42 -8.94 -4.06 6.77
C THR A 42 -9.03 -4.45 5.30
N ALA A 43 -9.98 -3.88 4.58
CA ALA A 43 -10.07 -3.95 3.12
C ALA A 43 -9.74 -2.57 2.53
N ARG A 44 -8.81 -2.52 1.57
CA ARG A 44 -8.32 -1.27 0.97
C ARG A 44 -8.45 -1.29 -0.55
N LEU A 45 -8.80 -0.14 -1.10
CA LEU A 45 -8.60 0.21 -2.50
C LEU A 45 -7.32 1.03 -2.61
N MET A 46 -6.54 0.78 -3.67
CA MET A 46 -5.22 1.37 -3.82
C MET A 46 -5.03 1.98 -5.21
N GLY A 47 -4.36 3.14 -5.24
CA GLY A 47 -3.73 3.68 -6.43
C GLY A 47 -2.22 3.43 -6.35
N ALA A 48 -1.62 2.91 -7.41
CA ALA A 48 -0.20 2.63 -7.49
C ALA A 48 0.44 3.44 -8.61
N THR A 49 1.53 4.13 -8.30
CA THR A 49 2.34 4.88 -9.28
C THR A 49 3.71 4.21 -9.39
N PRO A 50 4.11 3.76 -10.57
CA PRO A 50 5.45 3.22 -10.82
C PRO A 50 6.52 4.26 -10.54
N LEU A 51 7.71 3.82 -10.07
CA LEU A 51 8.83 4.69 -9.75
C LEU A 51 10.15 4.17 -10.33
N GLY A 52 11.11 5.12 -10.52
CA GLY A 52 12.49 4.82 -10.93
C GLY A 52 12.58 4.11 -12.28
N SER A 53 13.54 3.21 -12.45
CA SER A 53 13.80 2.52 -13.71
C SER A 53 12.61 1.72 -14.24
N PHE A 54 11.69 1.29 -13.38
CA PHE A 54 10.46 0.62 -13.79
C PHE A 54 9.50 1.58 -14.50
N ALA A 55 9.37 2.82 -14.01
CA ALA A 55 8.58 3.86 -14.66
C ALA A 55 9.24 4.34 -15.95
N ASP A 56 10.56 4.55 -15.92
CA ASP A 56 11.30 5.12 -17.05
C ASP A 56 11.38 4.17 -18.25
N ASN A 57 11.59 2.87 -18.01
CA ASN A 57 11.91 1.90 -19.05
C ASN A 57 10.73 1.00 -19.43
N TYR A 58 9.72 0.86 -18.57
CA TYR A 58 8.70 -0.15 -18.82
C TYR A 58 7.28 0.37 -18.77
N ILE A 59 6.75 0.77 -17.60
CA ILE A 59 5.37 1.26 -17.45
C ILE A 59 5.39 2.53 -16.59
N ASP A 60 4.98 3.66 -17.18
CA ASP A 60 4.91 4.99 -16.54
C ASP A 60 3.52 5.37 -16.04
N LYS A 61 2.50 4.56 -16.38
CA LYS A 61 1.10 4.84 -16.03
C LYS A 61 0.76 4.42 -14.61
N ALA A 62 0.11 5.31 -13.87
CA ALA A 62 -0.52 4.96 -12.60
C ALA A 62 -1.71 4.03 -12.81
N SER A 63 -1.92 3.13 -11.84
CA SER A 63 -3.02 2.17 -11.82
C SER A 63 -3.91 2.40 -10.60
N PHE A 64 -5.24 2.27 -10.79
CA PHE A 64 -6.24 2.42 -9.72
C PHE A 64 -7.09 1.15 -9.53
N GLN A 65 -6.74 0.06 -10.20
CA GLN A 65 -7.45 -1.23 -10.14
C GLN A 65 -6.79 -2.17 -9.13
N ASN A 66 -6.36 -1.62 -7.98
CA ASN A 66 -5.58 -2.35 -7.01
C ASN A 66 -6.35 -2.44 -5.69
N TYR A 67 -6.18 -3.55 -4.98
CA TYR A 67 -6.81 -3.76 -3.69
C TYR A 67 -5.92 -4.59 -2.75
N SER A 68 -6.18 -4.47 -1.46
CA SER A 68 -5.56 -5.36 -0.46
C SER A 68 -6.51 -5.68 0.68
N LEU A 69 -6.28 -6.84 1.29
CA LEU A 69 -6.93 -7.31 2.50
C LEU A 69 -5.85 -7.58 3.53
N SER A 70 -6.06 -7.16 4.76
CA SER A 70 -5.11 -7.41 5.85
C SER A 70 -5.82 -7.76 7.14
N ILE A 71 -5.14 -8.59 7.94
CA ILE A 71 -5.48 -8.88 9.32
C ILE A 71 -4.32 -8.42 10.18
N GLU A 72 -4.62 -7.67 11.23
CA GLU A 72 -3.65 -7.06 12.14
C GLU A 72 -3.97 -7.44 13.58
N TRP A 73 -2.95 -7.83 14.32
CA TRP A 73 -3.00 -8.13 15.73
C TRP A 73 -2.34 -6.99 16.52
N VAL A 74 -3.15 -6.28 17.29
CA VAL A 74 -2.69 -5.14 18.12
C VAL A 74 -2.34 -5.64 19.50
N LEU A 75 -1.05 -5.57 19.83
CA LEU A 75 -0.51 -6.09 21.09
C LEU A 75 -0.95 -5.23 22.27
N ARG A 76 -1.38 -5.85 23.36
CA ARG A 76 -1.74 -5.15 24.59
C ARG A 76 -0.54 -4.38 25.16
N ASN A 77 -0.79 -3.15 25.64
CA ASN A 77 0.22 -2.29 26.29
C ASN A 77 1.48 -2.03 25.44
N SER A 78 1.39 -2.16 24.12
CA SER A 78 2.48 -1.89 23.19
C SER A 78 2.03 -0.95 22.08
N PRO A 79 2.84 -0.03 21.62
CA PRO A 79 2.56 0.77 20.44
C PRO A 79 2.67 -0.03 19.13
N ILE A 80 2.97 -1.32 19.23
CA ILE A 80 3.25 -2.19 18.08
C ILE A 80 2.04 -3.05 17.77
N SER A 81 1.79 -3.25 16.49
CA SER A 81 0.92 -4.30 15.95
C SER A 81 1.62 -5.05 14.83
N VAL A 82 1.24 -6.30 14.64
CA VAL A 82 1.77 -7.16 13.59
C VAL A 82 0.63 -7.76 12.80
N GLY A 83 0.86 -8.08 11.52
CA GLY A 83 -0.21 -8.63 10.71
C GLY A 83 0.26 -9.23 9.40
N GLY A 84 -0.71 -9.75 8.65
CA GLY A 84 -0.54 -10.23 7.29
C GLY A 84 -1.40 -9.44 6.31
N GLU A 85 -0.89 -9.23 5.10
CA GLU A 85 -1.58 -8.55 4.01
C GLU A 85 -1.44 -9.38 2.73
N ILE A 86 -2.55 -9.51 2.00
CA ILE A 86 -2.61 -10.04 0.65
C ILE A 86 -3.24 -8.99 -0.25
N GLY A 87 -2.86 -8.96 -1.52
CA GLY A 87 -3.41 -7.96 -2.43
C GLY A 87 -3.22 -8.29 -3.89
N SER A 88 -3.64 -7.34 -4.71
CA SER A 88 -3.43 -7.36 -6.16
C SER A 88 -3.04 -5.96 -6.62
N THR A 89 -1.98 -5.87 -7.41
CA THR A 89 -1.54 -4.63 -8.06
C THR A 89 -1.33 -4.92 -9.54
N TYR A 90 -1.97 -4.15 -10.39
CA TYR A 90 -1.95 -4.31 -11.84
C TYR A 90 -1.41 -3.06 -12.51
N PHE A 91 -0.47 -3.23 -13.44
CA PHE A 91 0.07 -2.16 -14.27
C PHE A 91 -0.06 -2.51 -15.74
N GLU A 92 -0.44 -1.55 -16.56
CA GLU A 92 -0.60 -1.71 -17.99
C GLU A 92 -0.08 -0.49 -18.75
N LYS A 93 0.64 -0.75 -19.85
CA LYS A 93 1.03 0.26 -20.83
C LYS A 93 0.84 -0.28 -22.23
N ARG A 94 0.05 0.44 -23.02
CA ARG A 94 -0.12 0.16 -24.45
C ARG A 94 0.80 1.08 -25.26
N ILE A 95 1.65 0.46 -26.09
CA ILE A 95 2.54 1.15 -27.01
C ILE A 95 1.89 1.14 -28.39
N PRO A 96 1.82 2.29 -29.09
CA PRO A 96 1.27 2.37 -30.44
C PRO A 96 1.96 1.40 -31.40
N ARG A 97 1.31 1.13 -32.55
CA ARG A 97 1.85 0.25 -33.57
C ARG A 97 3.26 0.68 -33.99
N ALA A 98 4.20 -0.23 -33.87
CA ALA A 98 5.58 -0.07 -34.29
C ALA A 98 6.07 -1.33 -35.03
N LEU A 99 7.18 -1.19 -35.73
CA LEU A 99 7.88 -2.32 -36.36
C LEU A 99 8.81 -2.95 -35.33
N TYR A 100 8.60 -4.22 -35.05
CA TYR A 100 9.45 -5.03 -34.18
C TYR A 100 10.21 -6.04 -35.01
N GLN A 101 11.52 -6.01 -34.93
CA GLN A 101 12.39 -6.96 -35.63
C GLN A 101 12.76 -8.09 -34.66
N ASN A 102 12.46 -9.31 -35.06
CA ASN A 102 12.84 -10.53 -34.33
C ASN A 102 13.60 -11.44 -35.31
N GLY A 103 14.94 -11.34 -35.30
CA GLY A 103 15.78 -11.99 -36.28
C GLY A 103 15.57 -11.39 -37.69
N GLU A 104 15.22 -12.24 -38.65
CA GLU A 104 14.94 -11.82 -40.04
C GLU A 104 13.46 -11.39 -40.26
N GLU A 105 12.60 -11.65 -39.32
CA GLU A 105 11.17 -11.31 -39.41
C GLU A 105 10.89 -9.92 -38.84
N VAL A 106 10.10 -9.14 -39.59
CA VAL A 106 9.62 -7.80 -39.16
C VAL A 106 8.12 -7.89 -38.89
N LEU A 107 7.75 -7.68 -37.62
CA LEU A 107 6.36 -7.70 -37.17
C LEU A 107 5.86 -6.27 -36.93
N SER A 108 4.78 -5.89 -37.59
CA SER A 108 4.08 -4.62 -37.31
C SER A 108 2.92 -4.89 -36.34
N ALA A 109 3.10 -4.55 -35.07
CA ALA A 109 2.11 -4.84 -34.04
C ALA A 109 1.95 -3.69 -33.04
N VAL A 110 0.80 -3.68 -32.36
CA VAL A 110 0.60 -2.92 -31.12
C VAL A 110 1.16 -3.77 -29.98
N GLN A 111 2.05 -3.22 -29.18
CA GLN A 111 2.58 -3.89 -28.00
C GLN A 111 1.79 -3.46 -26.76
N THR A 112 1.26 -4.42 -26.00
CA THR A 112 0.68 -4.15 -24.69
C THR A 112 1.53 -4.86 -23.64
N ARG A 113 2.02 -4.08 -22.68
CA ARG A 113 2.83 -4.55 -21.55
C ARG A 113 1.96 -4.58 -20.32
N THR A 114 1.89 -5.73 -19.64
CA THR A 114 1.15 -5.86 -18.41
C THR A 114 2.00 -6.53 -17.35
N ILE A 115 1.84 -6.09 -16.11
CA ILE A 115 2.40 -6.75 -14.91
C ILE A 115 1.31 -6.82 -13.85
N SER A 116 0.95 -8.06 -13.48
CA SER A 116 0.13 -8.33 -12.31
C SER A 116 1.03 -8.77 -11.16
N GLN A 117 0.80 -8.22 -9.97
CA GLN A 117 1.51 -8.56 -8.75
C GLN A 117 0.51 -9.02 -7.70
N TYR A 118 0.73 -10.19 -7.14
CA TYR A 118 -0.07 -10.75 -6.04
C TYR A 118 0.83 -10.89 -4.81
N PRO A 119 0.95 -9.81 -4.01
CA PRO A 119 1.77 -9.81 -2.82
C PRO A 119 1.14 -10.60 -1.69
N VAL A 120 1.98 -11.34 -0.97
CA VAL A 120 1.70 -11.93 0.33
C VAL A 120 2.78 -11.44 1.29
N GLU A 121 2.39 -10.63 2.25
CA GLU A 121 3.32 -9.90 3.12
C GLU A 121 2.96 -10.09 4.60
N ILE A 122 3.97 -10.06 5.44
CA ILE A 122 3.83 -9.77 6.87
C ILE A 122 4.23 -8.32 7.10
N PHE A 123 3.59 -7.66 8.05
CA PHE A 123 3.92 -6.27 8.38
C PHE A 123 3.91 -6.03 9.88
N GLY A 124 4.66 -5.00 10.28
CA GLY A 124 4.64 -4.43 11.60
C GLY A 124 4.28 -2.95 11.52
N ASN A 125 3.38 -2.50 12.39
CA ASN A 125 3.05 -1.09 12.56
C ASN A 125 3.53 -0.59 13.90
N TYR A 126 4.06 0.63 13.92
CA TYR A 126 4.33 1.38 15.13
C TYR A 126 3.35 2.56 15.22
N HIS A 127 2.46 2.54 16.22
CA HIS A 127 1.47 3.56 16.47
C HIS A 127 2.06 4.71 17.27
N ILE A 128 1.98 5.94 16.74
CA ILE A 128 2.62 7.13 17.33
C ILE A 128 1.79 7.69 18.50
N LEU A 129 0.46 7.60 18.41
CA LEU A 129 -0.46 8.11 19.41
C LEU A 129 -1.05 6.98 20.26
N PRO A 130 -1.50 7.30 21.50
CA PRO A 130 -2.19 6.34 22.36
C PRO A 130 -3.43 5.74 21.66
N ARG A 131 -3.77 4.50 22.01
CA ARG A 131 -4.87 3.73 21.42
C ARG A 131 -6.26 4.32 21.66
N ASN A 132 -6.39 5.17 22.65
CA ASN A 132 -7.65 5.86 22.96
C ASN A 132 -7.91 7.07 22.05
N SER A 133 -6.99 7.40 21.16
CA SER A 133 -7.19 8.47 20.17
C SER A 133 -8.12 8.02 19.05
N SER A 134 -9.01 8.91 18.61
CA SER A 134 -9.87 8.68 17.43
C SER A 134 -9.06 8.66 16.13
N ILE A 135 -7.87 9.28 16.15
CA ILE A 135 -6.91 9.32 15.05
C ILE A 135 -5.65 8.58 15.51
N GLN A 136 -5.24 7.57 14.77
CA GLN A 136 -4.12 6.68 15.13
C GLN A 136 -3.10 6.64 13.99
N PRO A 137 -2.19 7.64 13.92
CA PRO A 137 -1.10 7.62 12.95
C PRO A 137 -0.12 6.49 13.26
N TYR A 138 0.41 5.87 12.19
CA TYR A 138 1.36 4.78 12.31
C TYR A 138 2.41 4.82 11.20
N VAL A 139 3.55 4.20 11.48
CA VAL A 139 4.58 3.85 10.51
C VAL A 139 4.53 2.35 10.31
N GLN A 140 4.63 1.90 9.07
CA GLN A 140 4.58 0.49 8.69
C GLN A 140 5.88 0.06 8.02
N VAL A 141 6.35 -1.13 8.37
CA VAL A 141 7.34 -1.88 7.61
C VAL A 141 6.76 -3.22 7.21
N SER A 142 7.06 -3.69 6.02
CA SER A 142 6.55 -4.97 5.53
C SER A 142 7.59 -5.72 4.73
N GLY A 143 7.44 -7.05 4.72
CA GLY A 143 8.26 -7.93 3.94
C GLY A 143 7.48 -9.20 3.59
N GLY A 144 7.83 -9.81 2.47
CA GLY A 144 7.16 -11.00 2.00
C GLY A 144 7.58 -11.40 0.60
N VAL A 145 6.66 -11.97 -0.13
CA VAL A 145 6.84 -12.39 -1.50
C VAL A 145 5.74 -11.84 -2.39
N SER A 146 6.06 -11.60 -3.65
CA SER A 146 5.07 -11.26 -4.67
C SER A 146 5.15 -12.29 -5.79
N ILE A 147 4.00 -12.83 -6.16
CA ILE A 147 3.83 -13.60 -7.39
C ILE A 147 3.64 -12.56 -8.49
N LEU A 148 4.59 -12.53 -9.43
CA LEU A 148 4.59 -11.63 -10.58
C LEU A 148 4.11 -12.41 -11.80
N ASP A 149 3.13 -11.88 -12.49
CA ASP A 149 2.69 -12.34 -13.81
C ASP A 149 3.00 -11.24 -14.82
N TYR A 150 3.99 -11.51 -15.63
CA TYR A 150 4.46 -10.65 -16.70
C TYR A 150 3.87 -11.12 -18.01
N THR A 151 3.11 -10.28 -18.69
CA THR A 151 2.58 -10.61 -20.00
C THR A 151 2.86 -9.50 -21.02
N LEU A 152 3.40 -9.92 -22.14
CA LEU A 152 3.73 -9.06 -23.27
C LEU A 152 2.92 -9.50 -24.49
N PHE A 153 2.04 -8.65 -24.95
CA PHE A 153 1.21 -8.90 -26.13
C PHE A 153 1.78 -8.19 -27.36
N TYR A 154 1.95 -8.93 -28.44
CA TYR A 154 2.25 -8.43 -29.79
C TYR A 154 1.07 -8.79 -30.71
N GLY A 155 0.06 -7.92 -30.77
CA GLY A 155 -1.17 -8.25 -31.48
C GLY A 155 -1.85 -9.49 -30.89
N ASN A 156 -1.89 -10.60 -31.63
CA ASN A 156 -2.48 -11.87 -31.21
C ASN A 156 -1.47 -12.83 -30.54
N LEU A 157 -0.19 -12.47 -30.52
CA LEU A 157 0.86 -13.26 -29.87
C LEU A 157 1.04 -12.75 -28.43
N ALA A 158 1.17 -13.68 -27.48
CA ALA A 158 1.43 -13.36 -26.09
C ALA A 158 2.66 -14.13 -25.59
N SER A 159 3.55 -13.43 -24.89
CA SER A 159 4.64 -14.03 -24.12
C SER A 159 4.33 -13.80 -22.65
N GLN A 160 4.25 -14.88 -21.87
CA GLN A 160 3.91 -14.84 -20.45
C GLN A 160 5.04 -15.49 -19.64
N ASP A 161 5.40 -14.86 -18.51
CA ASP A 161 6.36 -15.38 -17.55
C ASP A 161 5.86 -15.13 -16.14
N GLN A 162 5.87 -16.18 -15.31
CA GLN A 162 5.42 -16.09 -13.93
C GLN A 162 6.58 -16.39 -12.99
N LYS A 163 6.81 -15.50 -12.02
CA LYS A 163 7.90 -15.64 -11.03
C LYS A 163 7.48 -15.21 -9.66
N VAL A 164 7.96 -15.91 -8.64
CA VAL A 164 7.85 -15.49 -7.24
C VAL A 164 9.12 -14.75 -6.85
N ARG A 165 8.97 -13.55 -6.28
CA ARG A 165 10.08 -12.66 -5.93
C ARG A 165 9.90 -12.05 -4.53
N PRO A 166 11.00 -11.81 -3.80
CA PRO A 166 10.93 -11.11 -2.52
C PRO A 166 10.44 -9.68 -2.72
N LYS A 167 9.56 -9.26 -1.81
CA LYS A 167 8.98 -7.93 -1.74
C LYS A 167 9.25 -7.32 -0.37
N TYR A 168 9.49 -6.02 -0.34
CA TYR A 168 9.61 -5.21 0.87
C TYR A 168 8.85 -3.91 0.70
N GLY A 169 8.43 -3.32 1.82
CA GLY A 169 7.73 -2.05 1.80
C GLY A 169 7.92 -1.26 3.08
N ILE A 170 7.82 0.06 2.94
CA ILE A 170 7.77 1.01 4.03
C ILE A 170 6.64 2.00 3.78
N GLY A 171 5.87 2.32 4.81
CA GLY A 171 4.73 3.21 4.66
C GLY A 171 4.41 4.00 5.91
N VAL A 172 3.54 4.97 5.71
CA VAL A 172 2.93 5.77 6.78
C VAL A 172 1.43 5.82 6.54
N GLY A 173 0.67 5.80 7.61
CA GLY A 173 -0.78 5.85 7.51
C GLY A 173 -1.42 6.39 8.78
N SER A 174 -2.73 6.50 8.72
CA SER A 174 -3.54 6.88 9.88
C SER A 174 -4.87 6.17 9.85
N LYS A 175 -5.27 5.63 10.98
CA LYS A 175 -6.59 5.03 11.21
C LYS A 175 -7.50 6.04 11.88
N PHE A 176 -8.69 6.21 11.33
CA PHE A 176 -9.71 7.13 11.82
C PHE A 176 -10.91 6.32 12.32
N LEU A 177 -11.14 6.31 13.62
CA LEU A 177 -12.28 5.65 14.24
C LEU A 177 -13.53 6.51 14.11
N PHE A 178 -14.65 5.95 13.65
CA PHE A 178 -15.94 6.66 13.61
C PHE A 178 -16.47 7.00 15.01
N LYS A 179 -16.20 6.12 15.98
CA LYS A 179 -16.45 6.35 17.41
C LYS A 179 -15.24 5.85 18.18
N ARG A 180 -14.88 6.53 19.27
CA ARG A 180 -13.74 6.16 20.12
C ARG A 180 -13.75 4.70 20.54
N ASP A 181 -14.93 4.19 20.93
CA ASP A 181 -15.14 2.79 21.33
C ASP A 181 -15.85 1.98 20.24
N GLY A 182 -15.87 2.47 18.99
CA GLY A 182 -16.50 1.80 17.87
C GLY A 182 -15.62 0.71 17.27
N ALA A 183 -16.25 -0.25 16.62
CA ALA A 183 -15.58 -1.34 15.92
C ALA A 183 -15.11 -0.96 14.50
N PHE A 184 -15.61 0.14 13.93
CA PHE A 184 -15.38 0.52 12.54
C PHE A 184 -14.58 1.81 12.41
N GLY A 185 -13.83 1.92 11.33
CA GLY A 185 -13.12 3.14 10.96
C GLY A 185 -12.58 3.09 9.54
N VAL A 186 -11.88 4.17 9.18
CA VAL A 186 -11.22 4.34 7.88
C VAL A 186 -9.71 4.31 8.08
N ASP A 187 -9.00 3.63 7.20
CA ASP A 187 -7.54 3.60 7.14
C ASP A 187 -7.06 4.30 5.86
N VAL A 188 -6.16 5.25 6.00
CA VAL A 188 -5.50 5.94 4.89
C VAL A 188 -4.01 5.71 5.00
N ARG A 189 -3.39 5.22 3.91
CA ARG A 189 -1.98 4.85 3.93
C ARG A 189 -1.29 5.23 2.62
N VAL A 190 -0.04 5.65 2.74
CA VAL A 190 0.91 5.78 1.63
C VAL A 190 2.07 4.85 1.90
N LYS A 191 2.39 3.96 0.94
CA LYS A 191 3.38 2.91 1.08
C LYS A 191 4.29 2.88 -0.16
N TYR A 192 5.59 2.88 0.04
CA TYR A 192 6.57 2.52 -0.97
C TYR A 192 6.77 1.01 -0.96
N ASP A 193 6.65 0.38 -2.12
CA ASP A 193 6.89 -1.04 -2.33
C ASP A 193 8.03 -1.26 -3.31
N GLY A 194 8.91 -2.21 -2.99
CA GLY A 194 9.99 -2.67 -3.86
C GLY A 194 9.95 -4.19 -4.03
N VAL A 195 10.08 -4.64 -5.28
CA VAL A 195 10.16 -6.07 -5.64
C VAL A 195 11.45 -6.30 -6.39
N SER A 196 12.27 -7.24 -5.93
CA SER A 196 13.50 -7.64 -6.61
C SER A 196 13.17 -8.47 -7.85
N TYR A 197 13.14 -7.83 -9.02
CA TYR A 197 12.86 -8.49 -10.29
C TYR A 197 13.75 -7.94 -11.39
N LYS A 198 14.38 -8.82 -12.16
CA LYS A 198 15.17 -8.49 -13.35
C LYS A 198 14.61 -9.22 -14.56
N HIS A 199 14.37 -8.50 -15.62
CA HIS A 199 13.91 -9.00 -16.91
C HIS A 199 14.39 -8.06 -18.01
N GLU A 200 14.27 -8.42 -19.29
CA GLU A 200 14.77 -7.70 -20.47
C GLU A 200 14.69 -6.16 -20.41
N TYR A 201 13.62 -5.63 -19.85
CA TYR A 201 13.36 -4.18 -19.74
C TYR A 201 13.39 -3.65 -18.29
N ILE A 202 13.72 -4.49 -17.30
CA ILE A 202 13.68 -4.16 -15.87
C ILE A 202 15.00 -4.52 -15.21
N ASP A 203 15.91 -3.55 -15.09
CA ASP A 203 17.26 -3.79 -14.57
C ASP A 203 17.35 -3.77 -13.04
N LYS A 204 16.57 -2.89 -12.38
CA LYS A 204 16.70 -2.57 -10.94
C LYS A 204 15.51 -2.99 -10.07
N GLY A 205 14.63 -3.84 -10.60
CA GLY A 205 13.42 -4.26 -9.89
C GLY A 205 12.21 -3.36 -10.17
N ILE A 206 11.08 -3.72 -9.56
CA ILE A 206 9.82 -3.01 -9.67
C ILE A 206 9.63 -2.19 -8.41
N SER A 207 9.57 -0.87 -8.54
CA SER A 207 9.30 0.04 -7.43
C SER A 207 8.02 0.81 -7.69
N SER A 208 7.19 0.99 -6.66
CA SER A 208 5.96 1.75 -6.75
C SER A 208 5.63 2.51 -5.47
N LEU A 209 4.94 3.64 -5.62
CA LEU A 209 4.32 4.37 -4.53
C LEU A 209 2.81 4.09 -4.55
N ASN A 210 2.29 3.56 -3.45
CA ASN A 210 0.92 3.14 -3.33
C ASN A 210 0.18 4.03 -2.34
N GLY A 211 -0.83 4.76 -2.80
CA GLY A 211 -1.80 5.45 -1.94
C GLY A 211 -3.02 4.57 -1.75
N SER A 212 -3.51 4.39 -0.54
CA SER A 212 -4.66 3.53 -0.26
C SER A 212 -5.63 4.15 0.72
N ILE A 213 -6.90 3.83 0.54
CA ILE A 213 -7.98 4.11 1.46
C ILE A 213 -8.76 2.82 1.70
N GLY A 214 -9.10 2.54 2.95
CA GLY A 214 -9.80 1.32 3.32
C GLY A 214 -10.73 1.49 4.48
N LEU A 215 -11.59 0.49 4.65
CA LEU A 215 -12.43 0.32 5.82
C LEU A 215 -11.84 -0.77 6.70
N PHE A 216 -11.83 -0.55 8.00
CA PHE A 216 -11.44 -1.58 8.94
C PHE A 216 -12.53 -1.87 9.96
N TYR A 217 -12.54 -3.12 10.38
CA TYR A 217 -13.33 -3.63 11.49
C TYR A 217 -12.39 -4.18 12.57
N ARG A 218 -12.63 -3.82 13.83
CA ARG A 218 -11.86 -4.32 14.98
C ARG A 218 -12.74 -5.10 15.95
N TRP A 219 -12.17 -6.17 16.53
CA TRP A 219 -12.80 -7.01 17.55
C TRP A 219 -11.76 -7.49 18.56
N TRP A 220 -12.18 -7.97 19.70
CA TRP A 220 -11.36 -8.54 20.79
C TRP A 220 -11.60 -10.03 20.92
#